data_eacec92e5a1f22127cd172cd5abfbe1c
#
_entry.id   eacec92e5a1f22127cd172cd5abfbe1c
#
_cell.length_a   1.000
_cell.length_b   1.000
_cell.length_c   1.000
_cell.angle_alpha   90.00
_cell.angle_beta   90.00
_cell.angle_gamma   90.00
#
_symmetry.space_group_name_H-M   'P 1'
#
loop_
_entity.id
_entity.type
_entity.pdbx_description
1 polymer ?
#
loop_
_entity_poly.entity_id
_entity_poly.type
_entity_poly.pdbx_seq_one_letter_code
_entity_poly.pdbx_strand_id
1 'polypeptide(L)'
;VLVGGPSPTKDEFLDGDYLHHELQDKVLGKFDVAYTDESGLYDLVDSAEDVLADAEIMEDKELMQDFFKQLHDGNKATYGFEPTRENLVMGSVETLLISEDLRKDVVTYDCPDGTEEYELIDSRKNTPTHTCDDGTEVEAEEREDAIEFLINIAEQRGTDTKFISTDFEKGDQLYNAFGGIAGLLRYSTGV
;
A
#
# COMPACT_ATOMS: atom_id res chain seq x y z
N VAL A 1 6.20 -15.09 -12.12
CA VAL A 1 7.21 -15.38 -13.16
C VAL A 1 6.58 -15.17 -14.52
N LEU A 2 7.27 -14.43 -15.44
CA LEU A 2 6.92 -14.34 -16.85
C LEU A 2 7.89 -15.21 -17.65
N VAL A 3 7.39 -15.87 -18.70
CA VAL A 3 8.22 -16.67 -19.59
C VAL A 3 8.10 -16.11 -21.01
N GLY A 4 9.22 -15.59 -21.54
CA GLY A 4 9.34 -15.04 -22.88
C GLY A 4 10.34 -15.80 -23.73
N GLY A 5 10.03 -15.93 -25.02
CA GLY A 5 10.92 -16.55 -25.99
C GLY A 5 10.23 -16.89 -27.29
N PRO A 6 11.00 -17.31 -28.34
CA PRO A 6 10.42 -17.76 -29.59
C PRO A 6 9.72 -19.11 -29.42
N SER A 7 8.60 -19.31 -30.13
CA SER A 7 7.98 -20.62 -30.25
C SER A 7 8.83 -21.50 -31.21
N PRO A 8 9.00 -22.84 -30.93
CA PRO A 8 8.37 -23.60 -29.83
C PRO A 8 9.20 -23.64 -28.57
N THR A 9 10.38 -22.99 -28.48
CA THR A 9 11.38 -23.15 -27.42
C THR A 9 10.82 -22.82 -26.02
N LYS A 10 10.01 -21.75 -25.88
CA LYS A 10 9.40 -21.41 -24.60
C LYS A 10 8.41 -22.45 -24.11
N ASP A 11 7.67 -23.09 -25.06
CA ASP A 11 6.71 -24.15 -24.72
C ASP A 11 7.45 -25.42 -24.30
N GLU A 12 8.48 -25.82 -25.03
CA GLU A 12 9.36 -26.95 -24.68
C GLU A 12 10.05 -26.74 -23.31
N PHE A 13 10.42 -25.48 -22.98
CA PHE A 13 11.00 -25.14 -21.69
C PHE A 13 10.01 -25.33 -20.55
N LEU A 14 8.76 -24.90 -20.71
CA LEU A 14 7.72 -25.07 -19.70
C LEU A 14 7.28 -26.54 -19.54
N ASP A 15 7.17 -27.26 -20.66
CA ASP A 15 6.77 -28.67 -20.66
C ASP A 15 7.90 -29.62 -20.20
N GLY A 16 9.15 -29.14 -20.27
CA GLY A 16 10.35 -29.95 -20.01
C GLY A 16 10.77 -30.08 -18.56
N ASP A 17 9.96 -29.61 -17.61
CA ASP A 17 10.22 -29.71 -16.16
C ASP A 17 11.55 -29.08 -15.69
N TYR A 18 12.00 -28.03 -16.42
CA TYR A 18 13.24 -27.30 -16.10
C TYR A 18 13.09 -26.31 -14.96
N LEU A 19 11.84 -25.86 -14.69
CA LEU A 19 11.55 -24.97 -13.58
C LEU A 19 11.27 -25.78 -12.32
N HIS A 20 11.78 -25.27 -11.17
CA HIS A 20 11.36 -25.80 -9.89
C HIS A 20 9.85 -25.67 -9.72
N HIS A 21 9.19 -26.68 -9.12
CA HIS A 21 7.73 -26.73 -9.00
C HIS A 21 7.11 -25.44 -8.41
N GLU A 22 7.76 -24.84 -7.40
CA GLU A 22 7.31 -23.58 -6.81
C GLU A 22 7.33 -22.39 -7.78
N LEU A 23 8.17 -22.44 -8.83
CA LEU A 23 8.22 -21.42 -9.87
C LEU A 23 7.22 -21.72 -10.99
N GLN A 24 6.92 -22.99 -11.25
CA GLN A 24 5.91 -23.40 -12.21
C GLN A 24 4.53 -22.87 -11.81
N ASP A 25 4.16 -23.00 -10.54
CA ASP A 25 2.89 -22.49 -9.98
C ASP A 25 2.79 -20.96 -9.99
N LYS A 26 3.93 -20.27 -10.12
CA LYS A 26 4.01 -18.80 -10.18
C LYS A 26 4.16 -18.23 -11.59
N VAL A 27 4.00 -19.05 -12.63
CA VAL A 27 4.03 -18.56 -14.00
C VAL A 27 2.72 -17.84 -14.34
N LEU A 28 2.80 -16.52 -14.45
CA LEU A 28 1.65 -15.65 -14.77
C LEU A 28 1.27 -15.70 -16.24
N GLY A 29 2.26 -15.92 -17.14
CA GLY A 29 2.01 -15.96 -18.57
C GLY A 29 3.23 -16.34 -19.39
N LYS A 30 2.96 -16.71 -20.66
CA LYS A 30 3.96 -16.98 -21.66
C LYS A 30 3.76 -16.07 -22.87
N PHE A 31 4.86 -15.46 -23.34
CA PHE A 31 4.82 -14.43 -24.37
C PHE A 31 5.81 -14.72 -25.49
N ASP A 32 5.42 -14.40 -26.72
CA ASP A 32 6.30 -14.48 -27.87
C ASP A 32 7.18 -13.23 -27.94
N VAL A 33 8.48 -13.39 -27.69
CA VAL A 33 9.48 -12.34 -27.89
C VAL A 33 10.56 -12.83 -28.85
N ALA A 34 10.98 -11.95 -29.75
CA ALA A 34 11.90 -12.32 -30.81
C ALA A 34 13.37 -12.41 -30.37
N TYR A 35 13.71 -11.67 -29.33
CA TYR A 35 15.08 -11.53 -28.80
C TYR A 35 15.17 -12.11 -27.40
N THR A 36 16.34 -12.65 -27.06
CA THR A 36 16.64 -13.24 -25.75
C THR A 36 17.71 -12.44 -24.98
N ASP A 37 17.96 -11.23 -25.44
CA ASP A 37 18.85 -10.24 -24.81
C ASP A 37 18.05 -9.21 -24.00
N GLU A 38 18.69 -8.13 -23.61
CA GLU A 38 18.07 -7.05 -22.81
C GLU A 38 16.85 -6.41 -23.52
N SER A 39 16.88 -6.31 -24.86
CA SER A 39 15.73 -5.76 -25.59
C SER A 39 14.52 -6.70 -25.52
N GLY A 40 14.75 -8.02 -25.54
CA GLY A 40 13.68 -8.99 -25.36
C GLY A 40 13.05 -8.99 -23.97
N LEU A 41 13.79 -8.55 -22.94
CA LEU A 41 13.21 -8.35 -21.60
C LEU A 41 12.24 -7.17 -21.59
N TYR A 42 12.56 -6.07 -22.26
CA TYR A 42 11.63 -4.95 -22.38
C TYR A 42 10.37 -5.35 -23.17
N ASP A 43 10.55 -6.03 -24.30
CA ASP A 43 9.43 -6.54 -25.12
C ASP A 43 8.53 -7.49 -24.29
N LEU A 44 9.14 -8.32 -23.42
CA LEU A 44 8.40 -9.24 -22.54
C LEU A 44 7.56 -8.48 -21.51
N VAL A 45 8.13 -7.47 -20.83
CA VAL A 45 7.41 -6.67 -19.84
C VAL A 45 6.26 -5.92 -20.49
N ASP A 46 6.50 -5.28 -21.64
CA ASP A 46 5.50 -4.55 -22.42
C ASP A 46 4.34 -5.47 -22.84
N SER A 47 4.68 -6.69 -23.31
CA SER A 47 3.68 -7.68 -23.71
C SER A 47 2.89 -8.30 -22.55
N ALA A 48 3.40 -8.17 -21.33
CA ALA A 48 2.81 -8.74 -20.11
C ALA A 48 2.07 -7.70 -19.26
N GLU A 49 1.99 -6.44 -19.69
CA GLU A 49 1.43 -5.33 -18.91
C GLU A 49 0.04 -5.66 -18.33
N ASP A 50 -0.88 -6.14 -19.17
CA ASP A 50 -2.24 -6.51 -18.73
C ASP A 50 -2.24 -7.64 -17.68
N VAL A 51 -1.38 -8.66 -17.88
CA VAL A 51 -1.28 -9.80 -16.96
C VAL A 51 -0.66 -9.42 -15.63
N LEU A 52 0.29 -8.48 -15.65
CA LEU A 52 0.90 -7.94 -14.43
C LEU A 52 -0.10 -7.09 -13.64
N ALA A 53 -0.84 -6.21 -14.33
CA ALA A 53 -1.89 -5.39 -13.71
C ALA A 53 -3.01 -6.27 -13.10
N ASP A 54 -3.45 -7.30 -13.83
CA ASP A 54 -4.44 -8.26 -13.30
C ASP A 54 -3.94 -9.01 -12.07
N ALA A 55 -2.66 -9.40 -12.06
CA ALA A 55 -2.05 -10.09 -10.90
C ALA A 55 -1.95 -9.16 -9.69
N GLU A 56 -1.57 -7.90 -9.87
CA GLU A 56 -1.51 -6.89 -8.81
C GLU A 56 -2.90 -6.64 -8.20
N ILE A 57 -3.92 -6.43 -9.05
CA ILE A 57 -5.30 -6.28 -8.59
C ILE A 57 -5.79 -7.53 -7.82
N MET A 58 -5.36 -8.74 -8.20
CA MET A 58 -5.72 -9.95 -7.46
C MET A 58 -5.08 -9.97 -6.07
N GLU A 59 -3.81 -9.61 -5.94
CA GLU A 59 -3.13 -9.49 -4.64
C GLU A 59 -3.81 -8.45 -3.75
N ASP A 60 -4.15 -7.30 -4.31
CA ASP A 60 -4.89 -6.23 -3.61
C ASP A 60 -6.25 -6.71 -3.11
N LYS A 61 -6.99 -7.46 -3.95
CA LYS A 61 -8.28 -8.03 -3.57
C LYS A 61 -8.18 -9.00 -2.40
N GLU A 62 -7.18 -9.88 -2.41
CA GLU A 62 -6.93 -10.83 -1.32
C GLU A 62 -6.58 -10.09 -0.03
N LEU A 63 -5.69 -9.11 -0.11
CA LEU A 63 -5.25 -8.31 1.02
C LEU A 63 -6.40 -7.50 1.62
N MET A 64 -7.22 -6.86 0.79
CA MET A 64 -8.40 -6.13 1.24
C MET A 64 -9.48 -7.06 1.78
N GLN A 65 -9.59 -8.29 1.28
CA GLN A 65 -10.50 -9.27 1.86
C GLN A 65 -10.08 -9.68 3.28
N ASP A 66 -8.78 -9.89 3.50
CA ASP A 66 -8.26 -10.17 4.83
C ASP A 66 -8.45 -8.97 5.78
N PHE A 67 -8.15 -7.75 5.32
CA PHE A 67 -8.40 -6.54 6.08
C PHE A 67 -9.86 -6.45 6.60
N PHE A 68 -10.86 -6.60 5.71
CA PHE A 68 -12.26 -6.55 6.10
C PHE A 68 -12.66 -7.68 7.07
N LYS A 69 -12.08 -8.86 6.88
CA LYS A 69 -12.29 -9.99 7.80
C LYS A 69 -11.71 -9.68 9.19
N GLN A 70 -10.49 -9.16 9.26
CA GLN A 70 -9.85 -8.79 10.52
C GLN A 70 -10.58 -7.63 11.21
N LEU A 71 -11.09 -6.69 10.45
CA LEU A 71 -11.91 -5.59 10.96
C LEU A 71 -13.21 -6.09 11.59
N HIS A 72 -13.85 -7.09 10.99
CA HIS A 72 -15.13 -7.64 11.45
C HIS A 72 -14.97 -8.66 12.59
N ASP A 73 -14.04 -9.60 12.46
CA ASP A 73 -13.98 -10.79 13.32
C ASP A 73 -12.83 -10.77 14.33
N GLY A 74 -11.74 -10.04 14.04
CA GLY A 74 -10.45 -10.30 14.69
C GLY A 74 -9.86 -9.15 15.50
N ASN A 75 -10.38 -7.94 15.41
CA ASN A 75 -9.76 -6.74 16.02
C ASN A 75 -8.25 -6.60 15.70
N LYS A 76 -7.83 -7.08 14.53
CA LYS A 76 -6.47 -6.99 14.01
C LYS A 76 -6.40 -6.10 12.78
N ALA A 77 -7.23 -5.07 12.75
CA ALA A 77 -7.22 -4.07 11.71
C ALA A 77 -7.45 -2.70 12.31
N THR A 78 -6.85 -1.69 11.71
CA THR A 78 -7.05 -0.27 12.04
C THR A 78 -7.31 0.50 10.75
N TYR A 79 -7.98 1.64 10.84
CA TYR A 79 -8.25 2.49 9.69
C TYR A 79 -8.36 3.96 10.08
N GLY A 80 -8.21 4.83 9.08
CA GLY A 80 -8.11 6.26 9.27
C GLY A 80 -6.71 6.69 9.73
N PHE A 81 -6.43 7.97 9.58
CA PHE A 81 -5.08 8.50 9.81
C PHE A 81 -4.60 8.31 11.24
N GLU A 82 -5.33 8.90 12.22
CA GLU A 82 -4.84 8.94 13.61
C GLU A 82 -4.69 7.55 14.24
N PRO A 83 -5.70 6.64 14.20
CA PRO A 83 -5.53 5.31 14.76
C PRO A 83 -4.43 4.51 14.08
N THR A 84 -4.24 4.67 12.75
CA THR A 84 -3.18 3.96 12.03
C THR A 84 -1.81 4.51 12.39
N ARG A 85 -1.65 5.84 12.47
CA ARG A 85 -0.42 6.49 12.92
C ARG A 85 0.00 6.03 14.32
N GLU A 86 -0.93 6.05 15.29
CA GLU A 86 -0.67 5.59 16.66
C GLU A 86 -0.19 4.14 16.69
N ASN A 87 -0.89 3.24 15.95
CA ASN A 87 -0.50 1.84 15.86
C ASN A 87 0.85 1.66 15.15
N LEU A 88 1.20 2.48 14.15
CA LEU A 88 2.52 2.49 13.52
C LEU A 88 3.60 2.89 14.54
N VAL A 89 3.41 3.98 15.27
CA VAL A 89 4.35 4.44 16.30
C VAL A 89 4.57 3.38 17.37
N MET A 90 3.52 2.67 17.78
CA MET A 90 3.60 1.54 18.71
C MET A 90 4.26 0.29 18.12
N GLY A 91 4.45 0.21 16.79
CA GLY A 91 5.02 -0.95 16.10
C GLY A 91 4.06 -2.15 16.02
N SER A 92 2.76 -1.91 16.20
CA SER A 92 1.73 -2.95 16.15
C SER A 92 1.23 -3.26 14.73
N VAL A 93 1.54 -2.42 13.74
CA VAL A 93 1.15 -2.63 12.35
C VAL A 93 2.10 -3.62 11.67
N GLU A 94 1.55 -4.64 11.04
CA GLU A 94 2.26 -5.60 10.20
C GLU A 94 2.35 -5.07 8.76
N THR A 95 1.19 -4.65 8.21
CA THR A 95 1.10 -4.12 6.85
C THR A 95 0.30 -2.82 6.86
N LEU A 96 0.91 -1.75 6.40
CA LEU A 96 0.27 -0.47 6.15
C LEU A 96 -0.37 -0.50 4.76
N LEU A 97 -1.66 -0.15 4.68
CA LEU A 97 -2.44 -0.10 3.45
C LEU A 97 -2.74 1.36 3.12
N ILE A 98 -2.28 1.82 1.96
CA ILE A 98 -2.48 3.19 1.49
C ILE A 98 -3.17 3.13 0.12
N SER A 99 -4.25 3.88 -0.04
CA SER A 99 -4.86 4.05 -1.37
C SER A 99 -3.91 4.78 -2.31
N GLU A 100 -3.75 4.29 -3.53
CA GLU A 100 -2.94 4.95 -4.57
C GLU A 100 -3.46 6.34 -4.95
N ASP A 101 -4.74 6.61 -4.68
CA ASP A 101 -5.38 7.91 -4.91
C ASP A 101 -5.31 8.87 -3.71
N LEU A 102 -4.60 8.52 -2.65
CA LEU A 102 -4.43 9.41 -1.49
C LEU A 102 -3.70 10.69 -1.93
N ARG A 103 -4.34 11.84 -1.71
CA ARG A 103 -3.81 13.18 -2.03
C ARG A 103 -4.04 14.10 -0.84
N LYS A 104 -3.31 13.81 0.23
CA LYS A 104 -3.41 14.54 1.49
C LYS A 104 -2.04 14.85 2.04
N ASP A 105 -1.96 15.90 2.84
CA ASP A 105 -0.78 16.27 3.59
C ASP A 105 -1.07 16.11 5.09
N VAL A 106 -0.03 15.82 5.84
CA VAL A 106 -0.01 15.89 7.30
C VAL A 106 0.52 17.26 7.71
N VAL A 107 -0.20 17.90 8.60
CA VAL A 107 0.24 19.14 9.22
C VAL A 107 0.54 18.86 10.69
N THR A 108 1.72 19.28 11.13
CA THR A 108 2.17 19.16 12.52
C THR A 108 2.05 20.49 13.23
N TYR A 109 1.53 20.47 14.44
CA TYR A 109 1.38 21.61 15.33
C TYR A 109 2.06 21.36 16.66
N ASP A 110 2.87 22.30 17.11
CA ASP A 110 3.51 22.27 18.41
C ASP A 110 2.68 23.06 19.41
N CYS A 111 2.07 22.37 20.37
CA CYS A 111 1.30 23.02 21.41
C CYS A 111 2.19 23.49 22.59
N PRO A 112 1.80 24.56 23.31
CA PRO A 112 2.61 25.13 24.38
C PRO A 112 2.92 24.19 25.55
N ASP A 113 2.15 23.13 25.71
CA ASP A 113 2.38 22.09 26.72
C ASP A 113 3.45 21.08 26.29
N GLY A 114 3.98 21.19 25.05
CA GLY A 114 4.98 20.32 24.48
C GLY A 114 4.39 19.08 23.76
N THR A 115 3.09 19.05 23.55
CA THR A 115 2.46 18.01 22.71
C THR A 115 2.53 18.38 21.24
N GLU A 116 2.79 17.39 20.39
CA GLU A 116 2.67 17.50 18.95
C GLU A 116 1.30 16.97 18.52
N GLU A 117 0.57 17.76 17.76
CA GLU A 117 -0.71 17.36 17.19
C GLU A 117 -0.63 17.30 15.67
N TYR A 118 -1.40 16.39 15.08
CA TYR A 118 -1.33 16.09 13.65
C TYR A 118 -2.71 16.20 13.03
N GLU A 119 -2.78 16.87 11.88
CA GLU A 119 -4.01 16.99 11.11
C GLU A 119 -3.79 16.54 9.67
N LEU A 120 -4.71 15.70 9.16
CA LEU A 120 -4.70 15.26 7.77
C LEU A 120 -5.57 16.18 6.93
N ILE A 121 -4.97 16.94 6.03
CA ILE A 121 -5.66 17.91 5.16
C ILE A 121 -5.55 17.52 3.68
N ASP A 122 -6.46 18.05 2.85
CA ASP A 122 -6.34 17.93 1.38
C ASP A 122 -5.15 18.75 0.91
N SER A 123 -4.27 18.17 0.08
CA SER A 123 -3.03 18.82 -0.39
C SER A 123 -3.25 20.14 -1.13
N ARG A 124 -4.46 20.36 -1.65
CA ARG A 124 -4.85 21.60 -2.35
C ARG A 124 -5.39 22.69 -1.43
N LYS A 125 -5.65 22.39 -0.15
CA LYS A 125 -6.14 23.38 0.81
C LYS A 125 -4.99 24.15 1.44
N ASN A 126 -5.30 25.37 1.89
CA ASN A 126 -4.40 26.13 2.74
C ASN A 126 -4.26 25.43 4.09
N THR A 127 -3.10 25.55 4.70
CA THR A 127 -2.85 25.05 6.05
C THR A 127 -3.71 25.83 7.04
N PRO A 128 -4.57 25.19 7.84
CA PRO A 128 -5.36 25.85 8.88
C PRO A 128 -4.49 26.21 10.09
N THR A 129 -5.00 27.08 10.96
CA THR A 129 -4.51 27.20 12.33
C THR A 129 -5.17 26.14 13.19
N HIS A 130 -4.49 25.70 14.24
CA HIS A 130 -5.00 24.70 15.18
C HIS A 130 -5.24 25.33 16.56
N THR A 131 -6.24 24.83 17.29
CA THR A 131 -6.50 25.26 18.65
C THR A 131 -6.16 24.11 19.60
N CYS A 132 -5.09 24.28 20.37
CA CYS A 132 -4.64 23.32 21.37
C CYS A 132 -5.64 23.16 22.53
N ASP A 133 -5.48 22.12 23.34
CA ASP A 133 -6.36 21.81 24.47
C ASP A 133 -6.48 22.95 25.49
N ASP A 134 -5.45 23.78 25.65
CA ASP A 134 -5.44 24.97 26.54
C ASP A 134 -6.15 26.19 25.95
N GLY A 135 -6.65 26.08 24.69
CA GLY A 135 -7.31 27.14 23.95
C GLY A 135 -6.35 28.06 23.17
N THR A 136 -5.06 27.77 23.16
CA THR A 136 -4.08 28.55 22.37
C THR A 136 -4.20 28.22 20.90
N GLU A 137 -4.25 29.25 20.06
CA GLU A 137 -4.22 29.10 18.61
C GLU A 137 -2.78 29.11 18.13
N VAL A 138 -2.39 28.06 17.38
CA VAL A 138 -1.03 27.87 16.84
C VAL A 138 -1.05 27.75 15.34
N GLU A 139 0.04 28.19 14.70
CA GLU A 139 0.29 27.96 13.29
C GLU A 139 1.02 26.62 13.12
N ALA A 140 0.94 26.06 11.93
CA ALA A 140 1.63 24.82 11.59
C ALA A 140 3.15 25.00 11.68
N GLU A 141 3.81 24.06 12.33
CA GLU A 141 5.28 23.96 12.35
C GLU A 141 5.78 23.31 11.05
N GLU A 142 5.13 22.22 10.63
CA GLU A 142 5.53 21.46 9.44
C GLU A 142 4.31 21.01 8.64
N ARG A 143 4.52 20.83 7.33
CA ARG A 143 3.55 20.26 6.40
C ARG A 143 4.28 19.38 5.39
N GLU A 144 3.91 18.10 5.33
CA GLU A 144 4.52 17.12 4.45
C GLU A 144 3.48 16.18 3.80
N ASP A 145 3.85 15.50 2.73
CA ASP A 145 2.98 14.52 2.09
C ASP A 145 2.64 13.37 3.05
N ALA A 146 1.35 13.03 3.15
CA ALA A 146 0.87 12.02 4.09
C ALA A 146 1.42 10.62 3.81
N ILE A 147 1.71 10.31 2.55
CA ILE A 147 2.30 9.02 2.16
C ILE A 147 3.75 8.95 2.66
N GLU A 148 4.53 10.01 2.43
CA GLU A 148 5.93 10.09 2.88
C GLU A 148 6.01 10.03 4.42
N PHE A 149 5.16 10.78 5.12
CA PHE A 149 5.06 10.76 6.58
C PHE A 149 4.81 9.35 7.12
N LEU A 150 3.81 8.64 6.60
CA LEU A 150 3.43 7.31 7.07
C LEU A 150 4.48 6.26 6.73
N ILE A 151 5.09 6.32 5.52
CA ILE A 151 6.16 5.41 5.11
C ILE A 151 7.38 5.56 6.00
N ASN A 152 7.77 6.79 6.34
CA ASN A 152 8.91 7.05 7.23
C ASN A 152 8.72 6.37 8.61
N ILE A 153 7.52 6.40 9.18
CA ILE A 153 7.21 5.70 10.43
C ILE A 153 7.23 4.18 10.22
N ALA A 154 6.61 3.71 9.13
CA ALA A 154 6.51 2.29 8.80
C ALA A 154 7.90 1.63 8.66
N GLU A 155 8.81 2.26 7.93
CA GLU A 155 10.19 1.79 7.73
C GLU A 155 10.96 1.68 9.05
N GLN A 156 10.84 2.67 9.94
CA GLN A 156 11.48 2.66 11.26
C GLN A 156 10.98 1.52 12.15
N ARG A 157 9.78 1.01 11.90
CA ARG A 157 9.12 -0.06 12.67
C ARG A 157 9.15 -1.43 11.99
N GLY A 158 9.73 -1.52 10.79
CA GLY A 158 9.75 -2.75 10.00
C GLY A 158 8.35 -3.21 9.61
N THR A 159 7.50 -2.25 9.24
CA THR A 159 6.14 -2.46 8.73
C THR A 159 6.19 -2.48 7.21
N ASP A 160 5.57 -3.48 6.60
CA ASP A 160 5.42 -3.54 5.15
C ASP A 160 4.37 -2.52 4.69
N THR A 161 4.64 -1.84 3.57
CA THR A 161 3.68 -0.89 2.97
C THR A 161 3.17 -1.44 1.64
N LYS A 162 1.85 -1.39 1.47
CA LYS A 162 1.16 -1.77 0.24
C LYS A 162 0.27 -0.62 -0.24
N PHE A 163 0.41 -0.29 -1.52
CA PHE A 163 -0.51 0.61 -2.21
C PHE A 163 -1.68 -0.19 -2.75
N ILE A 164 -2.89 0.29 -2.57
CA ILE A 164 -4.12 -0.39 -2.95
C ILE A 164 -4.79 0.39 -4.07
N SER A 165 -4.99 -0.28 -5.21
CA SER A 165 -5.69 0.28 -6.35
C SER A 165 -7.16 0.58 -6.04
N THR A 166 -7.69 1.65 -6.62
CA THR A 166 -9.12 2.00 -6.55
C THR A 166 -9.96 1.36 -7.67
N ASP A 167 -9.34 0.58 -8.55
CA ASP A 167 -10.01 -0.04 -9.72
C ASP A 167 -10.95 -1.21 -9.35
N PHE A 168 -11.11 -1.52 -8.06
CA PHE A 168 -12.06 -2.51 -7.58
C PHE A 168 -12.81 -2.03 -6.32
N GLU A 169 -14.00 -2.62 -6.09
CA GLU A 169 -14.96 -2.15 -5.09
C GLU A 169 -14.36 -1.95 -3.68
N LYS A 170 -13.55 -2.89 -3.19
CA LYS A 170 -12.97 -2.79 -1.84
C LYS A 170 -11.84 -1.79 -1.75
N GLY A 171 -11.09 -1.59 -2.82
CA GLY A 171 -10.07 -0.54 -2.91
C GLY A 171 -10.70 0.85 -2.95
N ASP A 172 -11.74 1.03 -3.76
CA ASP A 172 -12.55 2.25 -3.75
C ASP A 172 -13.18 2.52 -2.37
N GLN A 173 -13.63 1.46 -1.66
CA GLN A 173 -14.13 1.57 -0.30
C GLN A 173 -13.04 2.00 0.70
N LEU A 174 -11.79 1.52 0.56
CA LEU A 174 -10.66 1.99 1.36
C LEU A 174 -10.50 3.50 1.23
N TYR A 175 -10.53 4.01 0.00
CA TYR A 175 -10.38 5.44 -0.26
C TYR A 175 -11.56 6.26 0.27
N ASN A 176 -12.79 5.90 -0.11
CA ASN A 176 -13.98 6.72 0.14
C ASN A 176 -14.55 6.58 1.55
N ALA A 177 -14.51 5.38 2.15
CA ALA A 177 -15.12 5.13 3.46
C ALA A 177 -14.11 5.12 4.61
N PHE A 178 -12.85 4.77 4.36
CA PHE A 178 -11.81 4.65 5.38
C PHE A 178 -10.73 5.73 5.28
N GLY A 179 -10.89 6.70 4.38
CA GLY A 179 -10.01 7.85 4.22
C GLY A 179 -8.70 7.56 3.52
N GLY A 180 -8.57 6.39 2.88
CA GLY A 180 -7.42 5.97 2.09
C GLY A 180 -6.25 5.43 2.90
N ILE A 181 -6.41 5.21 4.21
CA ILE A 181 -5.35 4.76 5.13
C ILE A 181 -5.91 3.67 6.04
N ALA A 182 -5.24 2.53 6.10
CA ALA A 182 -5.59 1.41 6.98
C ALA A 182 -4.35 0.59 7.33
N GLY A 183 -4.50 -0.38 8.23
CA GLY A 183 -3.42 -1.28 8.59
C GLY A 183 -3.92 -2.63 9.10
N LEU A 184 -3.19 -3.68 8.75
CA LEU A 184 -3.28 -5.00 9.38
C LEU A 184 -2.34 -5.03 10.59
N LEU A 185 -2.84 -5.53 11.71
CA LEU A 185 -2.11 -5.54 12.97
C LEU A 185 -1.53 -6.93 13.27
N ARG A 186 -0.31 -6.95 13.82
CA ARG A 186 0.38 -8.17 14.29
C ARG A 186 -0.40 -8.87 15.41
N TYR A 187 -1.07 -8.08 16.24
CA TYR A 187 -1.88 -8.55 17.39
C TYR A 187 -3.04 -7.57 17.62
N SER A 188 -4.08 -8.05 18.28
CA SER A 188 -5.20 -7.19 18.67
C SER A 188 -4.75 -6.18 19.73
N THR A 189 -4.95 -4.90 19.47
CA THR A 189 -4.56 -3.81 20.40
C THR A 189 -5.65 -3.46 21.40
N GLY A 190 -6.86 -4.07 21.29
CA GLY A 190 -7.94 -3.93 22.28
C GLY A 190 -8.56 -2.52 22.38
N VAL A 191 -8.37 -1.71 21.31
CA VAL A 191 -8.96 -0.38 21.18
C VAL A 191 -10.20 -0.46 20.31
#